data_d3b14fbf53ca3f9abe3097d8f70f87bf
#
_entry.id   d3b14fbf53ca3f9abe3097d8f70f87bf
#
_cell.length_a   1.000
_cell.length_b   1.000
_cell.length_c   1.000
_cell.angle_alpha   90.00
_cell.angle_beta   90.00
_cell.angle_gamma   90.00
#
_symmetry.space_group_name_H-M   'P 1'
#
loop_
_entity.id
_entity.type
_entity.pdbx_description
1 polymer ?
#
loop_
_entity_poly.entity_id
_entity_poly.type
_entity_poly.pdbx_seq_one_letter_code
_entity_poly.pdbx_strand_id
1 'polypeptide(L)'
;VSVEVYDWDKLHDLGMGGLINVGKGSDRKPCMVLFTLNPDADEGVQRPCIVGKGITFDTGGISIKPTSGMWDMKYDMCGAATVFGLMEALHSTGYKRRVNGISCLAENMPGSGAYRPGDVFKTYSGKTVEVFSTDAEGRNVLSDGLWKAGEFDPEYIVDLATLTGAVIVALGNQISGCLLYTSDAADEHGC
;
A
#
# COMPACT_ATOMS: atom_id res chain seq x y z
N VAL A 1 16.47 3.18 13.51
CA VAL A 1 15.17 3.21 12.83
C VAL A 1 14.12 3.57 13.84
N SER A 2 13.34 4.62 13.61
CA SER A 2 12.08 4.85 14.34
C SER A 2 10.94 4.11 13.64
N VAL A 3 10.02 3.58 14.44
CA VAL A 3 8.83 2.88 13.94
C VAL A 3 7.61 3.50 14.61
N GLU A 4 6.62 3.88 13.81
CA GLU A 4 5.34 4.36 14.30
C GLU A 4 4.23 3.49 13.69
N VAL A 5 3.24 3.12 14.50
CA VAL A 5 2.09 2.32 14.05
C VAL A 5 0.84 3.16 14.17
N TYR A 6 0.15 3.35 13.05
CA TYR A 6 -1.19 3.90 12.99
C TYR A 6 -2.17 2.73 13.10
N ASP A 7 -2.72 2.55 14.27
CA ASP A 7 -3.73 1.55 14.56
C ASP A 7 -5.12 1.97 14.03
N TRP A 8 -6.12 1.13 14.29
CA TRP A 8 -7.49 1.37 13.86
C TRP A 8 -8.04 2.74 14.23
N ASP A 9 -7.84 3.17 15.47
CA ASP A 9 -8.37 4.44 15.95
C ASP A 9 -7.64 5.61 15.27
N LYS A 10 -6.33 5.52 15.15
CA LYS A 10 -5.52 6.52 14.46
C LYS A 10 -5.86 6.63 12.97
N LEU A 11 -6.15 5.51 12.29
CA LEU A 11 -6.60 5.53 10.90
C LEU A 11 -7.93 6.28 10.75
N HIS A 12 -8.87 6.11 11.70
CA HIS A 12 -10.15 6.83 11.72
C HIS A 12 -9.96 8.33 11.97
N ASP A 13 -9.16 8.70 12.96
CA ASP A 13 -8.87 10.10 13.28
C ASP A 13 -8.27 10.85 12.10
N LEU A 14 -7.46 10.18 11.30
CA LEU A 14 -6.83 10.73 10.11
C LEU A 14 -7.72 10.64 8.85
N GLY A 15 -8.77 9.83 8.86
CA GLY A 15 -9.64 9.63 7.71
C GLY A 15 -9.00 8.79 6.60
N MET A 16 -8.19 7.79 6.96
CA MET A 16 -7.53 6.86 6.01
C MET A 16 -8.54 5.82 5.50
N GLY A 17 -9.47 6.27 4.68
CA GLY A 17 -10.62 5.48 4.24
C GLY A 17 -10.28 4.31 3.35
N GLY A 18 -9.18 4.32 2.65
CA GLY A 18 -8.71 3.17 1.86
C GLY A 18 -8.42 1.96 2.74
N LEU A 19 -7.56 2.14 3.76
CA LEU A 19 -7.25 1.09 4.74
C LEU A 19 -8.46 0.66 5.54
N ILE A 20 -9.25 1.63 6.05
CA ILE A 20 -10.44 1.36 6.85
C ILE A 20 -11.45 0.50 6.09
N ASN A 21 -11.79 0.89 4.86
CA ASN A 21 -12.84 0.19 4.10
C ASN A 21 -12.41 -1.21 3.68
N VAL A 22 -11.15 -1.40 3.30
CA VAL A 22 -10.63 -2.74 2.97
C VAL A 22 -10.64 -3.64 4.20
N GLY A 23 -10.14 -3.15 5.34
CA GLY A 23 -9.97 -3.99 6.53
C GLY A 23 -11.21 -4.16 7.42
N LYS A 24 -12.28 -3.35 7.23
CA LYS A 24 -13.44 -3.37 8.14
C LYS A 24 -14.26 -4.67 8.12
N GLY A 25 -14.10 -5.49 7.07
CA GLY A 25 -14.76 -6.80 6.96
C GLY A 25 -14.10 -7.89 7.78
N SER A 26 -12.89 -7.67 8.28
CA SER A 26 -12.15 -8.61 9.13
C SER A 26 -12.22 -8.21 10.61
N ASP A 27 -12.12 -9.21 11.49
CA ASP A 27 -11.92 -8.98 12.93
C ASP A 27 -10.49 -8.46 13.21
N ARG A 28 -9.54 -8.71 12.30
CA ARG A 28 -8.18 -8.19 12.35
C ARG A 28 -8.15 -6.80 11.73
N LYS A 29 -8.06 -5.79 12.59
CA LYS A 29 -8.12 -4.41 12.14
C LYS A 29 -6.89 -4.02 11.32
N PRO A 30 -7.06 -3.19 10.28
CA PRO A 30 -5.94 -2.69 9.49
C PRO A 30 -5.06 -1.76 10.31
N CYS A 31 -3.81 -1.62 9.87
CA CYS A 31 -2.90 -0.61 10.40
C CYS A 31 -1.94 -0.12 9.30
N MET A 32 -1.32 1.02 9.55
CA MET A 32 -0.21 1.52 8.74
C MET A 32 1.04 1.56 9.61
N VAL A 33 2.13 0.99 9.11
CA VAL A 33 3.43 1.04 9.80
C VAL A 33 4.36 1.97 9.05
N LEU A 34 4.90 2.96 9.77
CA LEU A 34 5.82 3.95 9.25
C LEU A 34 7.21 3.69 9.82
N PHE A 35 8.20 3.73 8.96
CA PHE A 35 9.61 3.59 9.31
C PHE A 35 10.34 4.86 8.91
N THR A 36 11.23 5.34 9.77
CA THR A 36 12.18 6.39 9.43
C THR A 36 13.58 5.95 9.82
N LEU A 37 14.41 5.74 8.84
CA LEU A 37 15.85 5.50 9.03
C LEU A 37 16.57 6.85 8.98
N ASN A 38 17.45 7.09 9.95
CA ASN A 38 18.29 8.28 10.06
C ASN A 38 17.48 9.60 9.92
N PRO A 39 16.54 9.89 10.85
CA PRO A 39 15.68 11.06 10.75
C PRO A 39 16.45 12.39 10.72
N ASP A 40 17.63 12.42 11.35
CA ASP A 40 18.50 13.60 11.49
C ASP A 40 19.56 13.71 10.38
N ALA A 41 19.53 12.83 9.37
CA ALA A 41 20.45 12.91 8.25
C ALA A 41 20.17 14.14 7.39
N ASP A 42 21.24 14.82 6.97
CA ASP A 42 21.22 16.14 6.33
C ASP A 42 20.22 16.29 5.17
N GLU A 43 19.60 17.47 5.17
CA GLU A 43 18.75 17.96 4.09
C GLU A 43 19.62 18.24 2.84
N GLY A 44 19.51 17.63 1.81
CA GLY A 44 20.26 17.84 0.56
C GLY A 44 20.66 16.55 -0.13
N VAL A 45 20.29 15.44 0.49
CA VAL A 45 20.49 14.11 -0.05
C VAL A 45 19.12 13.52 -0.41
N GLN A 46 19.06 12.79 -1.53
CA GLN A 46 17.88 12.04 -1.96
C GLN A 46 17.18 11.35 -0.78
N ARG A 47 15.90 11.62 -0.63
CA ARG A 47 15.04 11.10 0.45
C ARG A 47 13.99 10.18 -0.15
N PRO A 48 14.30 8.93 -0.42
CA PRO A 48 13.32 8.00 -0.95
C PRO A 48 12.25 7.68 0.09
N CYS A 49 11.00 7.50 -0.39
CA CYS A 49 9.95 6.87 0.38
C CYS A 49 9.51 5.59 -0.33
N ILE A 50 9.51 4.47 0.40
CA ILE A 50 9.14 3.17 -0.13
C ILE A 50 7.80 2.76 0.49
N VAL A 51 6.80 2.52 -0.35
CA VAL A 51 5.45 2.15 0.10
C VAL A 51 5.18 0.70 -0.29
N GLY A 52 4.67 -0.09 0.63
CA GLY A 52 4.39 -1.52 0.41
C GLY A 52 2.92 -1.89 0.61
N LYS A 53 2.32 -2.58 -0.38
CA LYS A 53 1.05 -3.26 -0.22
C LYS A 53 1.21 -4.41 0.76
N GLY A 54 0.34 -4.48 1.77
CA GLY A 54 0.37 -5.47 2.83
C GLY A 54 -0.98 -6.12 3.10
N ILE A 55 -1.60 -6.69 2.07
CA ILE A 55 -2.83 -7.46 2.27
C ILE A 55 -2.46 -8.84 2.82
N THR A 56 -2.68 -9.02 4.11
CA THR A 56 -2.20 -10.21 4.86
C THR A 56 -2.90 -11.50 4.44
N PHE A 57 -4.13 -11.38 3.96
CA PHE A 57 -4.84 -12.39 3.19
C PHE A 57 -5.91 -11.71 2.32
N ASP A 58 -5.99 -12.10 1.05
CA ASP A 58 -6.94 -11.53 0.10
C ASP A 58 -7.94 -12.58 -0.40
N THR A 59 -9.15 -12.54 0.14
CA THR A 59 -10.26 -13.35 -0.36
C THR A 59 -10.96 -12.72 -1.57
N GLY A 60 -10.63 -11.46 -1.90
CA GLY A 60 -11.42 -10.61 -2.79
C GLY A 60 -12.52 -9.83 -2.08
N GLY A 61 -12.78 -10.11 -0.80
CA GLY A 61 -13.89 -9.53 -0.05
C GLY A 61 -15.25 -10.03 -0.57
N ILE A 62 -16.25 -9.15 -0.70
CA ILE A 62 -17.58 -9.50 -1.24
C ILE A 62 -17.48 -9.93 -2.72
N SER A 63 -16.57 -9.34 -3.50
CA SER A 63 -16.21 -9.81 -4.85
C SER A 63 -15.24 -11.00 -4.74
N ILE A 64 -15.75 -12.12 -4.18
CA ILE A 64 -14.92 -13.24 -3.76
C ILE A 64 -14.18 -13.91 -4.91
N LYS A 65 -12.91 -14.23 -4.69
CA LYS A 65 -12.07 -14.95 -5.64
C LYS A 65 -12.54 -16.42 -5.83
N PRO A 66 -12.27 -17.03 -6.98
CA PRO A 66 -12.42 -18.48 -7.13
C PRO A 66 -11.55 -19.22 -6.10
N THR A 67 -12.00 -20.40 -5.64
CA THR A 67 -11.24 -21.25 -4.70
C THR A 67 -9.85 -21.61 -5.24
N SER A 68 -9.75 -21.84 -6.55
CA SER A 68 -8.49 -22.13 -7.21
C SER A 68 -7.53 -20.94 -7.10
N GLY A 69 -6.40 -21.15 -6.46
CA GLY A 69 -5.35 -20.14 -6.26
C GLY A 69 -5.60 -19.20 -5.06
N MET A 70 -6.78 -19.24 -4.41
CA MET A 70 -7.04 -18.34 -3.27
C MET A 70 -6.08 -18.61 -2.10
N TRP A 71 -5.68 -19.84 -1.86
CA TRP A 71 -4.77 -20.17 -0.76
C TRP A 71 -3.38 -19.53 -0.92
N ASP A 72 -3.01 -19.12 -2.14
CA ASP A 72 -1.78 -18.39 -2.42
C ASP A 72 -1.87 -16.92 -2.00
N MET A 73 -3.09 -16.42 -1.71
CA MET A 73 -3.32 -15.02 -1.37
C MET A 73 -2.75 -14.59 -0.01
N LYS A 74 -2.12 -15.49 0.73
CA LYS A 74 -1.23 -15.19 1.87
C LYS A 74 0.05 -14.44 1.43
N TYR A 75 0.39 -14.45 0.13
CA TYR A 75 1.53 -13.71 -0.43
C TYR A 75 1.18 -12.29 -0.87
N ASP A 76 -0.07 -11.86 -0.71
CA ASP A 76 -0.52 -10.54 -1.14
C ASP A 76 -0.02 -9.37 -0.28
N MET A 77 0.93 -9.67 0.58
CA MET A 77 1.64 -8.75 1.47
C MET A 77 3.14 -8.62 1.15
N CYS A 78 3.62 -9.19 0.05
CA CYS A 78 5.04 -9.19 -0.28
C CYS A 78 5.61 -7.78 -0.48
N GLY A 79 4.81 -6.81 -0.91
CA GLY A 79 5.23 -5.40 -0.97
C GLY A 79 5.62 -4.86 0.41
N ALA A 80 4.75 -5.03 1.41
CA ALA A 80 5.03 -4.64 2.78
C ALA A 80 6.22 -5.42 3.37
N ALA A 81 6.27 -6.75 3.13
CA ALA A 81 7.39 -7.57 3.59
C ALA A 81 8.73 -7.08 3.02
N THR A 82 8.74 -6.62 1.77
CA THR A 82 9.95 -6.03 1.16
C THR A 82 10.33 -4.73 1.84
N VAL A 83 9.36 -3.87 2.22
CA VAL A 83 9.65 -2.65 2.98
C VAL A 83 10.29 -3.00 4.33
N PHE A 84 9.73 -3.95 5.08
CA PHE A 84 10.31 -4.40 6.36
C PHE A 84 11.74 -4.92 6.18
N GLY A 85 11.96 -5.82 5.21
CA GLY A 85 13.28 -6.39 4.93
C GLY A 85 14.29 -5.33 4.47
N LEU A 86 13.86 -4.38 3.66
CA LEU A 86 14.70 -3.27 3.19
C LEU A 86 15.15 -2.39 4.36
N MET A 87 14.21 -1.98 5.23
CA MET A 87 14.52 -1.11 6.37
C MET A 87 15.47 -1.81 7.35
N GLU A 88 15.30 -3.11 7.59
CA GLU A 88 16.22 -3.93 8.40
C GLU A 88 17.60 -4.02 7.75
N ALA A 89 17.67 -4.31 6.46
CA ALA A 89 18.94 -4.42 5.73
C ALA A 89 19.71 -3.09 5.71
N LEU A 90 19.03 -1.97 5.45
CA LEU A 90 19.65 -0.64 5.47
C LEU A 90 20.17 -0.28 6.86
N HIS A 91 19.43 -0.64 7.91
CA HIS A 91 19.87 -0.44 9.29
C HIS A 91 21.12 -1.29 9.61
N SER A 92 21.06 -2.58 9.33
CA SER A 92 22.12 -3.54 9.63
C SER A 92 23.42 -3.26 8.86
N THR A 93 23.33 -2.73 7.63
CA THR A 93 24.49 -2.33 6.84
C THR A 93 25.04 -0.95 7.19
N GLY A 94 24.39 -0.25 8.12
CA GLY A 94 24.82 1.08 8.56
C GLY A 94 24.64 2.18 7.51
N TYR A 95 23.62 2.05 6.65
CA TYR A 95 23.27 3.08 5.67
C TYR A 95 23.04 4.43 6.35
N LYS A 96 23.57 5.52 5.79
CA LYS A 96 23.67 6.82 6.47
C LYS A 96 22.64 7.85 6.04
N ARG A 97 21.95 7.63 4.92
CA ARG A 97 20.98 8.58 4.40
C ARG A 97 19.60 8.35 5.00
N ARG A 98 18.75 9.38 4.99
CA ARG A 98 17.35 9.25 5.40
C ARG A 98 16.58 8.42 4.40
N VAL A 99 15.79 7.47 4.89
CA VAL A 99 14.84 6.68 4.11
C VAL A 99 13.56 6.55 4.91
N ASN A 100 12.43 6.76 4.27
CA ASN A 100 11.12 6.50 4.85
C ASN A 100 10.53 5.23 4.22
N GLY A 101 9.88 4.42 5.05
CA GLY A 101 9.14 3.23 4.63
C GLY A 101 7.72 3.27 5.15
N ILE A 102 6.77 2.84 4.33
CA ILE A 102 5.35 2.73 4.71
C ILE A 102 4.85 1.35 4.32
N SER A 103 4.18 0.69 5.26
CA SER A 103 3.51 -0.59 5.01
C SER A 103 2.02 -0.44 5.32
N CYS A 104 1.18 -0.65 4.30
CA CYS A 104 -0.28 -0.55 4.38
C CYS A 104 -0.86 -1.94 4.62
N LEU A 105 -1.20 -2.26 5.87
CA LEU A 105 -1.58 -3.59 6.30
C LEU A 105 -3.08 -3.72 6.48
N ALA A 106 -3.71 -4.67 5.81
CA ALA A 106 -5.13 -5.00 5.96
C ALA A 106 -5.37 -6.46 5.60
N GLU A 107 -6.48 -7.04 6.08
CA GLU A 107 -6.98 -8.33 5.64
C GLU A 107 -8.29 -8.11 4.88
N ASN A 108 -8.35 -8.55 3.61
CA ASN A 108 -9.53 -8.36 2.76
C ASN A 108 -10.46 -9.57 2.88
N MET A 109 -11.48 -9.47 3.71
CA MET A 109 -12.38 -10.57 4.05
C MET A 109 -13.84 -10.22 3.76
N PRO A 110 -14.66 -11.20 3.33
CA PRO A 110 -16.10 -11.05 3.36
C PRO A 110 -16.58 -11.08 4.81
N GLY A 111 -17.46 -10.15 5.17
CA GLY A 111 -18.01 -10.06 6.50
C GLY A 111 -19.23 -9.16 6.52
N SER A 112 -19.98 -9.16 7.62
CA SER A 112 -21.17 -8.31 7.75
C SER A 112 -20.85 -6.81 7.70
N GLY A 113 -19.64 -6.43 8.08
CA GLY A 113 -19.13 -5.07 8.03
C GLY A 113 -18.32 -4.74 6.77
N ALA A 114 -18.11 -5.70 5.87
CA ALA A 114 -17.28 -5.49 4.68
C ALA A 114 -17.85 -4.41 3.75
N TYR A 115 -16.95 -3.71 3.07
CA TYR A 115 -17.35 -2.80 1.99
C TYR A 115 -17.82 -3.59 0.76
N ARG A 116 -18.61 -2.94 -0.10
CA ARG A 116 -19.32 -3.63 -1.18
C ARG A 116 -19.13 -2.88 -2.50
N PRO A 117 -19.27 -3.55 -3.64
CA PRO A 117 -19.44 -2.87 -4.91
C PRO A 117 -20.56 -1.84 -4.84
N GLY A 118 -20.32 -0.62 -5.34
CA GLY A 118 -21.22 0.53 -5.26
C GLY A 118 -21.08 1.38 -4.00
N ASP A 119 -20.36 0.94 -2.98
CA ASP A 119 -20.01 1.80 -1.84
C ASP A 119 -19.07 2.93 -2.30
N VAL A 120 -19.23 4.10 -1.70
CA VAL A 120 -18.35 5.26 -1.94
C VAL A 120 -17.68 5.62 -0.62
N PHE A 121 -16.37 5.78 -0.65
CA PHE A 121 -15.61 6.23 0.53
C PHE A 121 -14.64 7.36 0.17
N LYS A 122 -14.16 8.06 1.20
CA LYS A 122 -13.19 9.12 1.08
C LYS A 122 -11.82 8.59 1.48
N THR A 123 -10.81 8.80 0.63
CA THR A 123 -9.41 8.46 0.92
C THR A 123 -8.75 9.52 1.79
N TYR A 124 -7.56 9.24 2.31
CA TYR A 124 -6.75 10.20 3.08
C TYR A 124 -6.46 11.49 2.30
N SER A 125 -6.33 11.43 0.98
CA SER A 125 -6.16 12.61 0.13
C SER A 125 -7.41 13.51 0.05
N GLY A 126 -8.53 13.06 0.61
CA GLY A 126 -9.81 13.76 0.50
C GLY A 126 -10.62 13.46 -0.77
N LYS A 127 -10.07 12.71 -1.71
CA LYS A 127 -10.77 12.25 -2.91
C LYS A 127 -11.73 11.12 -2.57
N THR A 128 -12.86 11.06 -3.30
CA THR A 128 -13.83 9.97 -3.18
C THR A 128 -13.53 8.87 -4.19
N VAL A 129 -13.73 7.63 -3.76
CA VAL A 129 -13.58 6.43 -4.59
C VAL A 129 -14.89 5.65 -4.54
N GLU A 130 -15.46 5.34 -5.71
CA GLU A 130 -16.53 4.37 -5.85
C GLU A 130 -15.91 2.98 -6.01
N VAL A 131 -16.38 2.03 -5.22
CA VAL A 131 -15.93 0.65 -5.26
C VAL A 131 -16.63 -0.07 -6.40
N PHE A 132 -15.90 -0.43 -7.44
CA PHE A 132 -16.42 -1.28 -8.52
C PHE A 132 -16.27 -2.76 -8.20
N SER A 133 -15.13 -3.12 -7.59
CA SER A 133 -14.84 -4.47 -7.12
C SER A 133 -14.07 -4.41 -5.82
N THR A 134 -14.45 -5.22 -4.84
CA THR A 134 -13.71 -5.32 -3.58
C THR A 134 -12.42 -6.13 -3.72
N ASP A 135 -12.20 -6.78 -4.86
CA ASP A 135 -10.94 -7.45 -5.26
C ASP A 135 -9.93 -6.48 -5.92
N ALA A 136 -10.18 -5.18 -5.80
CA ALA A 136 -9.27 -4.11 -6.16
C ALA A 136 -8.79 -3.34 -4.91
N GLU A 137 -8.63 -4.03 -3.81
CA GLU A 137 -8.30 -3.54 -2.48
C GLU A 137 -6.89 -2.94 -2.38
N GLY A 138 -5.94 -3.52 -3.12
CA GLY A 138 -4.53 -3.11 -3.07
C GLY A 138 -4.33 -1.65 -3.43
N ARG A 139 -4.96 -1.17 -4.50
CA ARG A 139 -4.92 0.25 -4.88
C ARG A 139 -5.60 1.16 -3.87
N ASN A 140 -6.60 0.66 -3.13
CA ASN A 140 -7.29 1.43 -2.11
C ASN A 140 -6.39 1.65 -0.89
N VAL A 141 -5.74 0.61 -0.37
CA VAL A 141 -4.80 0.76 0.76
C VAL A 141 -3.58 1.59 0.37
N LEU A 142 -3.07 1.41 -0.86
CA LEU A 142 -1.95 2.19 -1.38
C LEU A 142 -2.29 3.67 -1.57
N SER A 143 -3.55 4.02 -1.87
CA SER A 143 -3.96 5.42 -2.01
C SER A 143 -3.70 6.25 -0.74
N ASP A 144 -3.95 5.66 0.44
CA ASP A 144 -3.65 6.30 1.73
C ASP A 144 -2.14 6.33 2.00
N GLY A 145 -1.44 5.22 1.69
CA GLY A 145 0.02 5.13 1.87
C GLY A 145 0.81 6.10 0.99
N LEU A 146 0.42 6.21 -0.27
CA LEU A 146 1.09 7.12 -1.22
C LEU A 146 0.85 8.59 -0.85
N TRP A 147 -0.37 8.93 -0.40
CA TRP A 147 -0.63 10.28 0.09
C TRP A 147 0.19 10.60 1.34
N LYS A 148 0.27 9.65 2.28
CA LYS A 148 1.11 9.77 3.48
C LYS A 148 2.59 9.90 3.12
N ALA A 149 3.05 9.19 2.10
CA ALA A 149 4.43 9.27 1.62
C ALA A 149 4.78 10.70 1.17
N GLY A 150 3.86 11.39 0.51
CA GLY A 150 4.03 12.78 0.09
C GLY A 150 4.29 13.76 1.24
N GLU A 151 3.77 13.47 2.45
CA GLU A 151 3.99 14.33 3.62
C GLU A 151 5.44 14.33 4.13
N PHE A 152 6.24 13.32 3.74
CA PHE A 152 7.68 13.28 4.04
C PHE A 152 8.52 14.15 3.09
N ASP A 153 7.89 14.81 2.12
CA ASP A 153 8.56 15.57 1.07
C ASP A 153 9.70 14.75 0.40
N PRO A 154 9.40 13.56 -0.12
CA PRO A 154 10.41 12.69 -0.71
C PRO A 154 10.81 13.20 -2.09
N GLU A 155 12.04 12.92 -2.51
CA GLU A 155 12.49 13.18 -3.87
C GLU A 155 11.82 12.22 -4.89
N TYR A 156 11.60 10.99 -4.46
CA TYR A 156 10.82 10.01 -5.23
C TYR A 156 10.15 9.00 -4.30
N ILE A 157 9.05 8.45 -4.80
CA ILE A 157 8.30 7.39 -4.13
C ILE A 157 8.39 6.14 -4.99
N VAL A 158 8.68 5.00 -4.34
CA VAL A 158 8.58 3.69 -4.97
C VAL A 158 7.51 2.90 -4.24
N ASP A 159 6.48 2.44 -4.95
CA ASP A 159 5.54 1.51 -4.38
C ASP A 159 5.78 0.08 -4.87
N LEU A 160 5.58 -0.87 -3.97
CA LEU A 160 5.80 -2.29 -4.17
C LEU A 160 4.50 -3.04 -3.88
N ALA A 161 3.99 -3.74 -4.88
CA ALA A 161 2.69 -4.40 -4.73
C ALA A 161 2.56 -5.64 -5.59
N THR A 162 2.02 -6.70 -5.02
CA THR A 162 1.40 -7.81 -5.72
C THR A 162 0.00 -7.38 -6.17
N LEU A 163 -0.07 -6.49 -7.19
CA LEU A 163 -1.26 -5.67 -7.41
C LEU A 163 -2.31 -6.33 -8.28
N THR A 164 -1.87 -7.00 -9.36
CA THR A 164 -2.79 -7.60 -10.33
C THR A 164 -2.13 -8.74 -11.11
N GLY A 165 -2.87 -9.82 -11.36
CA GLY A 165 -2.43 -10.90 -12.23
C GLY A 165 -2.23 -10.49 -13.70
N ALA A 166 -2.74 -9.33 -14.11
CA ALA A 166 -2.56 -8.82 -15.47
C ALA A 166 -1.08 -8.62 -15.83
N VAL A 167 -0.21 -8.33 -14.87
CA VAL A 167 1.23 -8.20 -15.10
C VAL A 167 1.84 -9.53 -15.57
N ILE A 168 1.38 -10.65 -15.04
CA ILE A 168 1.84 -11.98 -15.44
C ILE A 168 1.39 -12.29 -16.88
N VAL A 169 0.16 -11.89 -17.24
CA VAL A 169 -0.35 -12.03 -18.61
C VAL A 169 0.47 -11.20 -19.59
N ALA A 170 0.85 -9.97 -19.19
CA ALA A 170 1.59 -9.06 -20.05
C ALA A 170 3.08 -9.41 -20.18
N LEU A 171 3.74 -9.81 -19.09
CA LEU A 171 5.21 -9.92 -19.02
C LEU A 171 5.72 -11.32 -18.66
N GLY A 172 4.83 -12.28 -18.35
CA GLY A 172 5.19 -13.60 -17.85
C GLY A 172 5.66 -13.56 -16.39
N ASN A 173 6.23 -14.68 -15.93
CA ASN A 173 6.60 -14.90 -14.53
C ASN A 173 8.05 -14.50 -14.21
N GLN A 174 8.81 -14.05 -15.19
CA GLN A 174 10.25 -13.81 -15.06
C GLN A 174 10.61 -12.33 -14.94
N ILE A 175 9.67 -11.43 -15.22
CA ILE A 175 9.93 -10.00 -15.29
C ILE A 175 8.92 -9.27 -14.40
N SER A 176 9.43 -8.40 -13.54
CA SER A 176 8.58 -7.50 -12.74
C SER A 176 8.07 -6.35 -13.60
N GLY A 177 6.79 -6.02 -13.48
CA GLY A 177 6.23 -4.81 -14.08
C GLY A 177 6.74 -3.56 -13.35
N CYS A 178 7.23 -2.58 -14.09
CA CYS A 178 7.59 -1.27 -13.57
C CYS A 178 6.83 -0.21 -14.35
N LEU A 179 6.10 0.63 -13.62
CA LEU A 179 5.39 1.79 -14.17
C LEU A 179 6.08 3.05 -13.63
N LEU A 180 6.50 3.92 -14.53
CA LEU A 180 7.13 5.19 -14.18
C LEU A 180 6.14 6.33 -14.42
N TYR A 181 5.90 7.13 -13.38
CA TYR A 181 5.11 8.35 -13.43
C TYR A 181 6.03 9.55 -13.22
N THR A 182 5.95 10.52 -14.11
CA THR A 182 6.65 11.80 -14.01
C THR A 182 5.63 12.92 -13.79
N SER A 183 6.08 14.12 -13.43
CA SER A 183 5.20 15.27 -13.13
C SER A 183 4.31 15.69 -14.30
N ASP A 184 4.74 15.41 -15.51
CA ASP A 184 4.06 15.71 -16.77
C ASP A 184 3.31 14.51 -17.38
N ALA A 185 3.43 13.32 -16.77
CA ALA A 185 2.75 12.12 -17.27
C ALA A 185 1.21 12.25 -17.28
N ALA A 186 0.64 13.12 -16.44
CA ALA A 186 -0.79 13.38 -16.41
C ALA A 186 -1.25 14.36 -17.51
N ASP A 187 -0.34 15.11 -18.11
CA ASP A 187 -0.60 16.12 -19.15
C ASP A 187 -0.39 15.56 -20.56
N GLU A 188 0.15 14.36 -20.68
CA GLU A 188 0.28 13.67 -21.96
C GLU A 188 -1.07 13.14 -22.43
N HIS A 189 -1.80 13.99 -23.13
CA HIS A 189 -2.95 13.60 -23.94
C HIS A 189 -2.44 12.86 -25.19
N GLY A 190 -1.98 11.64 -24.99
CA GLY A 190 -1.44 10.87 -26.09
C GLY A 190 -1.93 9.43 -26.09
N CYS A 191 -2.94 9.19 -26.87
CA CYS A 191 -3.43 7.99 -27.53
C CYS A 191 -4.86 7.70 -27.28
#